data_be47b128b2eeb25b6f481102ed925b7b
#
_entry.id   be47b128b2eeb25b6f481102ed925b7b
#
_cell.length_a   1.000
_cell.length_b   1.000
_cell.length_c   1.000
_cell.angle_alpha   90.00
_cell.angle_beta   90.00
_cell.angle_gamma   90.00
#
_symmetry.space_group_name_H-M   'P 1'
#
loop_
_entity.id
_entity.type
_entity.pdbx_description
1 polymer ?
#
loop_
_entity_poly.entity_id
_entity_poly.type
_entity_poly.pdbx_seq_one_letter_code
_entity_poly.pdbx_strand_id
1 'polypeptide(L)'
;RRVSDFEPRGDQPQAIEELVAGLQRGTRWQVLLGVTGSGKTFTMAHVIARVNRPTLVMVHNKTLAAQLYQEFRRFFPENAVEYFVSYYDYYQPEAYIPASDTYIAKDSSINDLIDKLRHSATRSVLSRRDVLVVASVSCIYGLGAPEDYLALRVELEVDREVRREALLADLVAMHYERTDVDFHRGTFRVRGDWVEVFPAYEEDRALRIDFFGDTVESLAEIDALRNTVIRRLHRAVLFPASHYVTRRITREKALAGIDRKSTRLNSSHMSISYAVFCLKK
;
A
#
# COMPACT_ATOMS: atom_id res chain seq x y z
N ARG A 1 16.30 0.15 -15.03
CA ARG A 1 17.00 0.82 -16.16
C ARG A 1 16.04 1.76 -16.87
N ARG A 2 16.44 3.04 -17.14
CA ARG A 2 15.62 3.99 -17.90
C ARG A 2 15.66 3.62 -19.39
N VAL A 3 14.49 3.70 -20.06
CA VAL A 3 14.35 3.53 -21.51
C VAL A 3 13.73 4.81 -22.09
N SER A 4 14.31 5.38 -23.13
CA SER A 4 13.76 6.54 -23.85
C SER A 4 14.44 6.67 -25.22
N ASP A 5 13.65 7.03 -26.22
CA ASP A 5 14.11 7.36 -27.57
C ASP A 5 14.65 8.80 -27.66
N PHE A 6 14.51 9.59 -26.59
CA PHE A 6 14.93 10.98 -26.52
C PHE A 6 16.21 11.14 -25.68
N GLU A 7 17.03 12.09 -26.08
CA GLU A 7 18.19 12.57 -25.33
C GLU A 7 17.92 13.96 -24.74
N PRO A 8 18.52 14.30 -23.59
CA PRO A 8 18.40 15.64 -23.01
C PRO A 8 18.93 16.71 -23.95
N ARG A 9 18.19 17.81 -24.09
CA ARG A 9 18.54 18.94 -24.97
C ARG A 9 18.40 20.27 -24.23
N GLY A 10 19.02 21.32 -24.80
CA GLY A 10 19.02 22.67 -24.22
C GLY A 10 19.63 22.67 -22.82
N ASP A 11 18.94 23.25 -21.85
CA ASP A 11 19.38 23.38 -20.46
C ASP A 11 19.17 22.09 -19.62
N GLN A 12 18.54 21.05 -20.18
CA GLN A 12 18.23 19.81 -19.44
C GLN A 12 19.51 19.09 -18.97
N PRO A 13 20.58 18.92 -19.79
CA PRO A 13 21.83 18.28 -19.32
C PRO A 13 22.41 18.97 -18.10
N GLN A 14 22.50 20.31 -18.11
CA GLN A 14 23.01 21.09 -16.99
C GLN A 14 22.11 20.92 -15.75
N ALA A 15 20.80 21.04 -15.89
CA ALA A 15 19.87 20.85 -14.78
C ALA A 15 19.97 19.44 -14.16
N ILE A 16 20.15 18.40 -14.96
CA ILE A 16 20.36 17.03 -14.48
C ILE A 16 21.64 16.94 -13.64
N GLU A 17 22.76 17.46 -14.15
CA GLU A 17 24.04 17.42 -13.44
C GLU A 17 23.97 18.18 -12.10
N GLU A 18 23.40 19.36 -12.09
CA GLU A 18 23.25 20.20 -10.88
C GLU A 18 22.36 19.50 -9.83
N LEU A 19 21.20 18.95 -10.23
CA LEU A 19 20.31 18.24 -9.34
C LEU A 19 20.96 16.97 -8.74
N VAL A 20 21.63 16.17 -9.58
CA VAL A 20 22.35 14.97 -9.14
C VAL A 20 23.48 15.34 -8.18
N ALA A 21 24.30 16.32 -8.54
CA ALA A 21 25.38 16.78 -7.67
C ALA A 21 24.85 17.34 -6.33
N GLY A 22 23.74 18.06 -6.37
CA GLY A 22 23.04 18.52 -5.16
C GLY A 22 22.61 17.38 -4.26
N LEU A 23 21.98 16.34 -4.80
CA LEU A 23 21.56 15.14 -4.06
C LEU A 23 22.75 14.37 -3.47
N GLN A 24 23.87 14.29 -4.20
CA GLN A 24 25.10 13.65 -3.74
C GLN A 24 25.75 14.40 -2.57
N ARG A 25 25.71 15.73 -2.60
CA ARG A 25 26.17 16.58 -1.49
C ARG A 25 25.23 16.61 -0.30
N GLY A 26 24.06 15.97 -0.39
CA GLY A 26 23.04 15.98 0.67
C GLY A 26 22.23 17.28 0.73
N THR A 27 22.16 18.05 -0.35
CA THR A 27 21.34 19.26 -0.43
C THR A 27 19.87 18.87 -0.23
N ARG A 28 19.27 19.43 0.83
CA ARG A 28 17.94 19.02 1.29
C ARG A 28 16.82 19.54 0.38
N TRP A 29 17.00 20.70 -0.20
CA TRP A 29 15.98 21.38 -1.00
C TRP A 29 16.58 21.82 -2.33
N GLN A 30 15.92 21.48 -3.42
CA GLN A 30 16.28 21.89 -4.77
C GLN A 30 15.02 22.25 -5.55
N VAL A 31 15.08 23.21 -6.45
CA VAL A 31 13.96 23.66 -7.26
C VAL A 31 14.33 23.54 -8.72
N LEU A 32 13.53 22.82 -9.50
CA LEU A 32 13.60 22.79 -10.96
C LEU A 32 12.52 23.72 -11.54
N LEU A 33 12.94 24.87 -12.06
CA LEU A 33 12.06 25.82 -12.72
C LEU A 33 12.05 25.57 -14.21
N GLY A 34 10.87 25.58 -14.82
CA GLY A 34 10.72 25.42 -16.26
C GLY A 34 9.26 25.63 -16.69
N VAL A 35 9.06 26.14 -17.90
CA VAL A 35 7.73 26.33 -18.49
C VAL A 35 7.04 24.99 -18.76
N THR A 36 5.75 25.02 -18.99
CA THR A 36 5.00 23.83 -19.41
C THR A 36 5.56 23.31 -20.72
N GLY A 37 5.74 21.99 -20.84
CA GLY A 37 6.33 21.37 -22.04
C GLY A 37 7.86 21.36 -22.10
N SER A 38 8.60 21.98 -21.15
CA SER A 38 10.07 21.97 -21.14
C SER A 38 10.72 20.62 -20.80
N GLY A 39 9.94 19.56 -20.61
CA GLY A 39 10.43 18.23 -20.31
C GLY A 39 10.89 18.02 -18.87
N LYS A 40 10.28 18.74 -17.89
CA LYS A 40 10.62 18.56 -16.45
C LYS A 40 10.52 17.11 -15.98
N THR A 41 9.47 16.39 -16.38
CA THR A 41 9.30 14.96 -16.05
C THR A 41 10.45 14.12 -16.59
N PHE A 42 10.87 14.38 -17.83
CA PHE A 42 12.00 13.73 -18.48
C PHE A 42 13.30 14.04 -17.76
N THR A 43 13.55 15.30 -17.40
CA THR A 43 14.71 15.72 -16.59
C THR A 43 14.74 14.96 -15.27
N MET A 44 13.61 14.90 -14.54
CA MET A 44 13.51 14.16 -13.29
C MET A 44 13.71 12.65 -13.47
N ALA A 45 13.25 12.06 -14.57
CA ALA A 45 13.50 10.67 -14.88
C ALA A 45 15.02 10.37 -15.01
N HIS A 46 15.77 11.28 -15.61
CA HIS A 46 17.24 11.18 -15.67
C HIS A 46 17.89 11.27 -14.29
N VAL A 47 17.45 12.21 -13.46
CA VAL A 47 17.94 12.34 -12.07
C VAL A 47 17.68 11.07 -11.28
N ILE A 48 16.44 10.55 -11.32
CA ILE A 48 16.04 9.32 -10.63
C ILE A 48 16.89 8.13 -11.09
N ALA A 49 17.10 7.98 -12.40
CA ALA A 49 17.90 6.90 -12.95
C ALA A 49 19.35 6.94 -12.47
N ARG A 50 19.95 8.13 -12.34
CA ARG A 50 21.34 8.31 -11.92
C ARG A 50 21.54 8.12 -10.42
N VAL A 51 20.56 8.59 -9.62
CA VAL A 51 20.65 8.52 -8.16
C VAL A 51 20.29 7.12 -7.65
N ASN A 52 19.39 6.42 -8.36
CA ASN A 52 18.95 5.06 -8.07
C ASN A 52 18.50 4.85 -6.61
N ARG A 53 17.67 5.76 -6.11
CA ARG A 53 17.07 5.71 -4.76
C ARG A 53 15.56 5.54 -4.85
N PRO A 54 14.91 4.89 -3.86
CA PRO A 54 13.45 4.92 -3.76
C PRO A 54 12.95 6.36 -3.84
N THR A 55 11.96 6.59 -4.67
CA THR A 55 11.49 7.94 -5.01
C THR A 55 10.00 8.05 -4.82
N LEU A 56 9.56 9.12 -4.16
CA LEU A 56 8.16 9.51 -4.03
C LEU A 56 7.90 10.79 -4.83
N VAL A 57 6.97 10.72 -5.78
CA VAL A 57 6.48 11.85 -6.57
C VAL A 57 5.10 12.24 -6.08
N MET A 58 5.01 13.35 -5.34
CA MET A 58 3.74 13.84 -4.83
C MET A 58 3.10 14.84 -5.78
N VAL A 59 1.81 14.67 -6.02
CA VAL A 59 1.01 15.54 -6.88
C VAL A 59 -0.30 15.93 -6.21
N HIS A 60 -0.88 17.05 -6.67
CA HIS A 60 -2.05 17.65 -6.02
C HIS A 60 -3.40 17.00 -6.39
N ASN A 61 -3.48 16.21 -7.47
CA ASN A 61 -4.72 15.54 -7.86
C ASN A 61 -4.49 14.17 -8.52
N LYS A 62 -5.58 13.37 -8.62
CA LYS A 62 -5.56 12.02 -9.22
C LYS A 62 -5.22 12.02 -10.71
N THR A 63 -5.69 13.02 -11.46
CA THR A 63 -5.48 13.09 -12.93
C THR A 63 -4.02 13.27 -13.27
N LEU A 64 -3.35 14.22 -12.62
CA LEU A 64 -1.91 14.43 -12.80
C LEU A 64 -1.10 13.22 -12.29
N ALA A 65 -1.54 12.59 -11.20
CA ALA A 65 -0.93 11.36 -10.71
C ALA A 65 -0.99 10.24 -11.76
N ALA A 66 -2.14 10.05 -12.41
CA ALA A 66 -2.30 9.04 -13.46
C ALA A 66 -1.42 9.32 -14.68
N GLN A 67 -1.35 10.58 -15.11
CA GLN A 67 -0.49 11.00 -16.20
C GLN A 67 0.99 10.71 -15.89
N LEU A 68 1.50 11.19 -14.76
CA LEU A 68 2.89 10.98 -14.37
C LEU A 68 3.22 9.51 -14.15
N TYR A 69 2.29 8.75 -13.58
CA TYR A 69 2.44 7.30 -13.44
C TYR A 69 2.66 6.61 -14.79
N GLN A 70 1.86 6.95 -15.80
CA GLN A 70 2.02 6.41 -17.16
C GLN A 70 3.33 6.85 -17.81
N GLU A 71 3.73 8.12 -17.65
CA GLU A 71 5.00 8.64 -18.17
C GLU A 71 6.19 7.91 -17.53
N PHE A 72 6.22 7.80 -16.20
CA PHE A 72 7.30 7.09 -15.50
C PHE A 72 7.34 5.59 -15.81
N ARG A 73 6.20 4.92 -16.00
CA ARG A 73 6.18 3.52 -16.44
C ARG A 73 6.83 3.33 -17.81
N ARG A 74 6.67 4.27 -18.72
CA ARG A 74 7.34 4.23 -20.01
C ARG A 74 8.84 4.43 -19.88
N PHE A 75 9.28 5.33 -18.99
CA PHE A 75 10.71 5.55 -18.74
C PHE A 75 11.39 4.41 -17.97
N PHE A 76 10.66 3.70 -17.13
CA PHE A 76 11.16 2.69 -16.22
C PHE A 76 10.38 1.37 -16.31
N PRO A 77 10.40 0.67 -17.45
CA PRO A 77 9.57 -0.53 -17.66
C PRO A 77 9.95 -1.71 -16.74
N GLU A 78 11.20 -1.76 -16.24
CA GLU A 78 11.70 -2.85 -15.38
C GLU A 78 11.61 -2.52 -13.87
N ASN A 79 11.40 -1.25 -13.52
CA ASN A 79 11.32 -0.78 -12.15
C ASN A 79 9.90 -0.94 -11.60
N ALA A 80 9.77 -0.97 -10.27
CA ALA A 80 8.47 -0.86 -9.63
C ALA A 80 7.99 0.59 -9.67
N VAL A 81 7.26 0.94 -10.71
CA VAL A 81 6.55 2.22 -10.78
C VAL A 81 5.15 1.99 -10.27
N GLU A 82 4.80 2.65 -9.16
CA GLU A 82 3.60 2.40 -8.38
C GLU A 82 2.70 3.63 -8.31
N TYR A 83 1.40 3.39 -8.10
CA TYR A 83 0.37 4.41 -8.05
C TYR A 83 -0.33 4.42 -6.70
N PHE A 84 -0.32 5.56 -6.00
CA PHE A 84 -0.87 5.66 -4.66
C PHE A 84 -1.73 6.91 -4.49
N VAL A 85 -3.03 6.76 -4.70
CA VAL A 85 -4.01 7.85 -4.57
C VAL A 85 -5.16 7.43 -3.65
N SER A 86 -6.11 8.33 -3.38
CA SER A 86 -7.32 7.97 -2.62
C SER A 86 -8.12 6.90 -3.37
N TYR A 87 -8.50 5.83 -2.68
CA TYR A 87 -9.31 4.75 -3.24
C TYR A 87 -10.81 5.07 -3.30
N TYR A 88 -11.25 6.20 -2.74
CA TYR A 88 -12.64 6.64 -2.88
C TYR A 88 -12.88 7.26 -4.25
N ASP A 89 -13.83 6.72 -5.00
CA ASP A 89 -14.31 7.34 -6.24
C ASP A 89 -15.38 8.38 -5.93
N TYR A 90 -16.20 8.11 -4.94
CA TYR A 90 -17.23 9.00 -4.45
C TYR A 90 -17.17 9.07 -2.92
N TYR A 91 -17.32 10.26 -2.39
CA TYR A 91 -17.42 10.50 -0.96
C TYR A 91 -18.41 11.61 -0.68
N GLN A 92 -19.51 11.28 -0.05
CA GLN A 92 -20.50 12.22 0.46
C GLN A 92 -20.45 12.20 1.99
N PRO A 93 -20.05 13.31 2.64
CA PRO A 93 -20.11 13.39 4.09
C PRO A 93 -21.56 13.43 4.55
N GLU A 94 -21.78 12.97 5.76
CA GLU A 94 -23.07 13.16 6.43
C GLU A 94 -23.38 14.65 6.59
N ALA A 95 -24.63 15.01 6.33
CA ALA A 95 -25.11 16.39 6.48
C ALA A 95 -26.56 16.40 6.99
N TYR A 96 -26.90 17.42 7.78
CA TYR A 96 -28.25 17.66 8.21
C TYR A 96 -28.71 19.02 7.72
N ILE A 97 -29.88 19.05 7.04
CA ILE A 97 -30.49 20.27 6.53
C ILE A 97 -31.67 20.63 7.43
N PRO A 98 -31.51 21.59 8.38
CA PRO A 98 -32.56 21.92 9.36
C PRO A 98 -33.84 22.44 8.72
N ALA A 99 -33.74 23.14 7.59
CA ALA A 99 -34.87 23.74 6.90
C ALA A 99 -35.90 22.72 6.35
N SER A 100 -35.44 21.52 6.02
CA SER A 100 -36.26 20.41 5.48
C SER A 100 -36.30 19.19 6.40
N ASP A 101 -35.72 19.28 7.59
CA ASP A 101 -35.51 18.13 8.49
C ASP A 101 -34.96 16.89 7.80
N THR A 102 -34.01 17.13 6.89
CA THR A 102 -33.45 16.06 6.04
C THR A 102 -32.06 15.69 6.53
N TYR A 103 -31.87 14.42 6.87
CA TYR A 103 -30.57 13.82 7.16
C TYR A 103 -30.03 13.14 5.89
N ILE A 104 -28.88 13.59 5.43
CA ILE A 104 -28.13 12.98 4.34
C ILE A 104 -27.11 12.03 4.97
N ALA A 105 -27.27 10.74 4.74
CA ALA A 105 -26.35 9.74 5.26
C ALA A 105 -24.99 9.83 4.54
N LYS A 106 -23.92 9.49 5.25
CA LYS A 106 -22.60 9.31 4.66
C LYS A 106 -22.66 8.20 3.59
N ASP A 107 -22.14 8.51 2.40
CA ASP A 107 -22.01 7.55 1.32
C ASP A 107 -20.61 7.59 0.73
N SER A 108 -20.07 6.42 0.39
CA SER A 108 -18.74 6.32 -0.21
C SER A 108 -18.61 5.03 -1.03
N SER A 109 -18.00 5.11 -2.19
CA SER A 109 -17.64 3.95 -2.99
C SER A 109 -16.11 3.79 -3.06
N ILE A 110 -15.66 2.57 -2.85
CA ILE A 110 -14.25 2.18 -2.93
C ILE A 110 -13.97 1.62 -4.32
N ASN A 111 -12.89 2.07 -4.93
CA ASN A 111 -12.39 1.52 -6.19
C ASN A 111 -11.40 0.39 -5.89
N ASP A 112 -11.79 -0.84 -6.18
CA ASP A 112 -11.00 -2.05 -5.91
C ASP A 112 -9.66 -2.07 -6.65
N LEU A 113 -9.62 -1.51 -7.87
CA LEU A 113 -8.38 -1.43 -8.63
C LEU A 113 -7.39 -0.47 -7.97
N ILE A 114 -7.86 0.68 -7.51
CA ILE A 114 -7.01 1.66 -6.81
C ILE A 114 -6.56 1.08 -5.47
N ASP A 115 -7.43 0.37 -4.75
CA ASP A 115 -7.07 -0.31 -3.50
C ASP A 115 -5.95 -1.33 -3.73
N LYS A 116 -6.07 -2.18 -4.75
CA LYS A 116 -5.00 -3.10 -5.17
C LYS A 116 -3.67 -2.37 -5.45
N LEU A 117 -3.72 -1.27 -6.22
CA LEU A 117 -2.52 -0.50 -6.56
C LEU A 117 -1.86 0.11 -5.32
N ARG A 118 -2.63 0.51 -4.31
CA ARG A 118 -2.10 0.98 -3.02
C ARG A 118 -1.38 -0.13 -2.26
N HIS A 119 -1.96 -1.33 -2.20
CA HIS A 119 -1.30 -2.50 -1.60
C HIS A 119 -0.03 -2.89 -2.36
N SER A 120 -0.06 -2.87 -3.70
CA SER A 120 1.13 -3.09 -4.53
C SER A 120 2.23 -2.08 -4.23
N ALA A 121 1.89 -0.79 -4.13
CA ALA A 121 2.86 0.26 -3.82
C ALA A 121 3.50 0.05 -2.44
N THR A 122 2.71 -0.27 -1.41
CA THR A 122 3.23 -0.53 -0.06
C THR A 122 4.17 -1.73 -0.05
N ARG A 123 3.77 -2.85 -0.69
CA ARG A 123 4.62 -4.03 -0.83
C ARG A 123 5.95 -3.69 -1.53
N SER A 124 5.88 -2.96 -2.65
CA SER A 124 7.06 -2.61 -3.44
C SER A 124 8.05 -1.73 -2.67
N VAL A 125 7.56 -0.73 -1.94
CA VAL A 125 8.40 0.14 -1.08
C VAL A 125 9.11 -0.67 0.00
N LEU A 126 8.46 -1.69 0.55
CA LEU A 126 9.02 -2.52 1.63
C LEU A 126 9.93 -3.66 1.15
N SER A 127 9.82 -4.06 -0.12
CA SER A 127 10.54 -5.23 -0.66
C SER A 127 11.58 -4.91 -1.74
N ARG A 128 11.54 -3.73 -2.35
CA ARG A 128 12.40 -3.35 -3.49
C ARG A 128 13.11 -2.02 -3.24
N ARG A 129 14.25 -1.83 -3.87
CA ARG A 129 15.01 -0.56 -3.85
C ARG A 129 14.77 0.30 -5.09
N ASP A 130 14.36 -0.31 -6.19
CA ASP A 130 14.13 0.33 -7.49
C ASP A 130 12.67 0.81 -7.63
N VAL A 131 12.14 1.43 -6.57
CA VAL A 131 10.73 1.84 -6.49
C VAL A 131 10.57 3.32 -6.78
N LEU A 132 9.56 3.63 -7.58
CA LEU A 132 9.06 4.99 -7.82
C LEU A 132 7.55 5.01 -7.55
N VAL A 133 7.13 5.74 -6.54
CA VAL A 133 5.70 5.88 -6.21
C VAL A 133 5.20 7.23 -6.66
N VAL A 134 4.17 7.26 -7.50
CA VAL A 134 3.44 8.48 -7.84
C VAL A 134 2.19 8.55 -6.97
N ALA A 135 2.10 9.57 -6.13
CA ALA A 135 1.09 9.65 -5.09
C ALA A 135 0.38 11.01 -5.03
N SER A 136 -0.87 10.99 -4.58
CA SER A 136 -1.56 12.20 -4.12
C SER A 136 -1.34 12.39 -2.61
N VAL A 137 -1.88 13.48 -2.05
CA VAL A 137 -1.82 13.79 -0.61
C VAL A 137 -2.34 12.66 0.30
N SER A 138 -3.13 11.73 -0.26
CA SER A 138 -3.64 10.56 0.48
C SER A 138 -2.55 9.59 0.97
N CYS A 139 -1.31 9.71 0.48
CA CYS A 139 -0.18 8.93 0.99
C CYS A 139 0.33 9.39 2.36
N ILE A 140 -0.11 10.57 2.84
CA ILE A 140 0.31 11.14 4.14
C ILE A 140 -0.63 10.69 5.26
N TYR A 141 -1.89 10.42 4.93
CA TYR A 141 -2.94 10.17 5.92
C TYR A 141 -3.53 8.76 5.80
N GLY A 142 -4.03 8.25 6.94
CA GLY A 142 -4.82 7.03 6.97
C GLY A 142 -4.03 5.77 6.62
N LEU A 143 -2.79 5.70 7.03
CA LEU A 143 -1.97 4.49 6.99
C LEU A 143 -1.65 4.05 8.41
N GLY A 144 -1.60 2.73 8.62
CA GLY A 144 -1.11 2.14 9.86
C GLY A 144 0.38 2.36 10.07
N ALA A 145 0.90 1.89 11.19
CA ALA A 145 2.33 1.95 11.48
C ALA A 145 3.10 0.98 10.56
N PRO A 146 4.13 1.44 9.83
CA PRO A 146 4.93 0.56 8.95
C PRO A 146 5.58 -0.59 9.71
N GLU A 147 5.94 -0.39 10.98
CA GLU A 147 6.53 -1.41 11.85
C GLU A 147 5.54 -2.54 12.13
N ASP A 148 4.26 -2.24 12.35
CA ASP A 148 3.22 -3.24 12.57
C ASP A 148 2.92 -4.00 11.26
N TYR A 149 2.88 -3.28 10.13
CA TYR A 149 2.68 -3.89 8.82
C TYR A 149 3.81 -4.88 8.46
N LEU A 150 5.07 -4.49 8.69
CA LEU A 150 6.23 -5.34 8.45
C LEU A 150 6.31 -6.52 9.42
N ALA A 151 5.95 -6.31 10.68
CA ALA A 151 6.01 -7.36 11.70
C ALA A 151 4.96 -8.47 11.50
N LEU A 152 3.88 -8.15 10.81
CA LEU A 152 2.81 -9.11 10.50
C LEU A 152 3.02 -9.85 9.17
N ARG A 153 4.05 -9.51 8.37
CA ARG A 153 4.35 -10.28 7.16
C ARG A 153 4.70 -11.71 7.49
N VAL A 154 4.26 -12.64 6.65
CA VAL A 154 4.60 -14.06 6.76
C VAL A 154 5.58 -14.43 5.67
N GLU A 155 6.70 -15.06 6.06
CA GLU A 155 7.71 -15.59 5.15
C GLU A 155 7.60 -17.10 5.13
N LEU A 156 7.41 -17.67 3.94
CA LEU A 156 7.28 -19.09 3.68
C LEU A 156 8.44 -19.58 2.83
N GLU A 157 8.95 -20.75 3.15
CA GLU A 157 10.03 -21.40 2.41
C GLU A 157 9.75 -22.91 2.37
N VAL A 158 10.06 -23.53 1.22
CA VAL A 158 9.92 -24.99 1.06
C VAL A 158 10.83 -25.72 2.03
N ASP A 159 10.40 -26.86 2.53
CA ASP A 159 11.06 -27.70 3.56
C ASP A 159 11.16 -27.06 4.96
N ARG A 160 10.54 -25.89 5.17
CA ARG A 160 10.49 -25.25 6.49
C ARG A 160 9.30 -25.74 7.29
N GLU A 161 9.53 -26.00 8.58
CA GLU A 161 8.47 -26.33 9.53
C GLU A 161 7.65 -25.07 9.86
N VAL A 162 6.37 -25.11 9.53
CA VAL A 162 5.40 -24.05 9.79
C VAL A 162 4.07 -24.72 10.14
N ARG A 163 3.66 -24.61 11.40
CA ARG A 163 2.36 -25.17 11.80
C ARG A 163 1.24 -24.52 11.01
N ARG A 164 0.47 -25.34 10.28
CA ARG A 164 -0.65 -24.86 9.44
C ARG A 164 -1.63 -23.97 10.19
N GLU A 165 -2.00 -24.35 11.42
CA GLU A 165 -2.90 -23.57 12.26
C GLU A 165 -2.33 -22.19 12.63
N ALA A 166 -1.02 -22.11 12.88
CA ALA A 166 -0.36 -20.83 13.14
C ALA A 166 -0.41 -19.94 11.90
N LEU A 167 -0.14 -20.48 10.70
CA LEU A 167 -0.29 -19.75 9.46
C LEU A 167 -1.73 -19.20 9.28
N LEU A 168 -2.75 -20.01 9.55
CA LEU A 168 -4.15 -19.57 9.44
C LEU A 168 -4.47 -18.44 10.43
N ALA A 169 -3.95 -18.53 11.66
CA ALA A 169 -4.10 -17.46 12.65
C ALA A 169 -3.37 -16.17 12.22
N ASP A 170 -2.18 -16.29 11.63
CA ASP A 170 -1.43 -15.16 11.09
C ASP A 170 -2.17 -14.50 9.91
N LEU A 171 -2.76 -15.29 9.00
CA LEU A 171 -3.57 -14.76 7.90
C LEU A 171 -4.78 -13.94 8.41
N VAL A 172 -5.48 -14.43 9.43
CA VAL A 172 -6.57 -13.68 10.08
C VAL A 172 -6.05 -12.40 10.76
N ALA A 173 -4.90 -12.46 11.43
CA ALA A 173 -4.27 -11.29 12.03
C ALA A 173 -3.83 -10.25 10.98
N MET A 174 -3.50 -10.69 9.78
CA MET A 174 -3.21 -9.87 8.61
C MET A 174 -4.46 -9.35 7.88
N HIS A 175 -5.65 -9.59 8.42
CA HIS A 175 -6.95 -9.22 7.85
C HIS A 175 -7.30 -9.92 6.53
N TYR A 176 -6.78 -11.13 6.30
CA TYR A 176 -7.33 -12.01 5.26
C TYR A 176 -8.62 -12.65 5.76
N GLU A 177 -9.61 -12.71 4.90
CA GLU A 177 -10.88 -13.37 5.20
C GLU A 177 -10.87 -14.82 4.69
N ARG A 178 -11.38 -15.74 5.51
CA ARG A 178 -11.55 -17.12 5.09
C ARG A 178 -12.79 -17.25 4.20
N THR A 179 -12.64 -17.86 3.06
CA THR A 179 -13.76 -18.16 2.15
C THR A 179 -13.61 -19.57 1.57
N ASP A 180 -14.73 -20.24 1.35
CA ASP A 180 -14.75 -21.54 0.66
C ASP A 180 -15.40 -21.44 -0.73
N VAL A 181 -16.13 -20.35 -1.03
CA VAL A 181 -16.93 -20.17 -2.23
C VAL A 181 -16.39 -19.05 -3.11
N ASP A 182 -16.26 -17.85 -2.58
CA ASP A 182 -15.88 -16.65 -3.33
C ASP A 182 -14.42 -16.30 -3.09
N PHE A 183 -13.54 -16.82 -3.95
CA PHE A 183 -12.10 -16.62 -3.82
C PHE A 183 -11.66 -15.37 -4.58
N HIS A 184 -11.47 -14.28 -3.85
CA HIS A 184 -11.10 -12.96 -4.34
C HIS A 184 -9.92 -12.36 -3.55
N ARG A 185 -9.44 -11.21 -3.94
CA ARG A 185 -8.32 -10.52 -3.27
C ARG A 185 -8.58 -10.31 -1.78
N GLY A 186 -7.56 -10.55 -0.97
CA GLY A 186 -7.67 -10.43 0.49
C GLY A 186 -8.35 -11.62 1.16
N THR A 187 -8.54 -12.74 0.46
CA THR A 187 -9.12 -13.95 1.03
C THR A 187 -8.14 -15.12 1.00
N PHE A 188 -8.44 -16.13 1.82
CA PHE A 188 -7.78 -17.43 1.78
C PHE A 188 -8.77 -18.57 1.91
N ARG A 189 -8.41 -19.73 1.40
CA ARG A 189 -9.21 -20.95 1.52
C ARG A 189 -8.32 -22.14 1.89
N VAL A 190 -8.92 -23.12 2.54
CA VAL A 190 -8.24 -24.34 2.98
C VAL A 190 -8.92 -25.56 2.34
N ARG A 191 -8.16 -26.41 1.70
CA ARG A 191 -8.65 -27.62 1.05
C ARG A 191 -7.71 -28.80 1.32
N GLY A 192 -8.08 -29.65 2.28
CA GLY A 192 -7.20 -30.74 2.71
C GLY A 192 -5.88 -30.22 3.26
N ASP A 193 -4.77 -30.63 2.64
CA ASP A 193 -3.41 -30.28 3.07
C ASP A 193 -2.86 -28.99 2.43
N TRP A 194 -3.64 -28.29 1.64
CA TRP A 194 -3.24 -27.06 1.00
C TRP A 194 -4.01 -25.85 1.50
N VAL A 195 -3.30 -24.73 1.54
CA VAL A 195 -3.83 -23.39 1.82
C VAL A 195 -3.59 -22.53 0.60
N GLU A 196 -4.62 -21.89 0.11
CA GLU A 196 -4.53 -20.94 -1.00
C GLU A 196 -4.84 -19.55 -0.48
N VAL A 197 -3.97 -18.59 -0.78
CA VAL A 197 -4.09 -17.20 -0.37
C VAL A 197 -4.13 -16.32 -1.61
N PHE A 198 -5.13 -15.45 -1.72
CA PHE A 198 -5.19 -14.45 -2.78
C PHE A 198 -4.73 -13.10 -2.23
N PRO A 199 -3.48 -12.70 -2.47
CA PRO A 199 -2.93 -11.48 -1.91
C PRO A 199 -3.70 -10.23 -2.36
N ALA A 200 -3.85 -9.26 -1.46
CA ALA A 200 -4.56 -8.02 -1.75
C ALA A 200 -3.90 -7.15 -2.85
N TYR A 201 -2.62 -7.37 -3.12
CA TYR A 201 -1.80 -6.65 -4.11
C TYR A 201 -1.71 -7.35 -5.48
N GLU A 202 -2.28 -8.54 -5.64
CA GLU A 202 -2.29 -9.28 -6.91
C GLU A 202 -3.63 -9.11 -7.63
N GLU A 203 -3.65 -9.33 -8.94
CA GLU A 203 -4.85 -9.17 -9.78
C GLU A 203 -5.52 -10.49 -10.13
N ASP A 204 -4.70 -11.45 -10.54
CA ASP A 204 -5.12 -12.73 -11.08
C ASP A 204 -4.36 -13.93 -10.48
N ARG A 205 -3.46 -13.65 -9.53
CA ARG A 205 -2.55 -14.64 -8.97
C ARG A 205 -2.79 -14.89 -7.51
N ALA A 206 -2.80 -16.16 -7.14
CA ALA A 206 -2.86 -16.59 -5.78
C ALA A 206 -1.64 -17.46 -5.44
N LEU A 207 -1.35 -17.58 -4.16
CA LEU A 207 -0.30 -18.45 -3.63
C LEU A 207 -0.94 -19.72 -3.10
N ARG A 208 -0.52 -20.89 -3.61
CA ARG A 208 -0.84 -22.19 -3.05
C ARG A 208 0.34 -22.67 -2.21
N ILE A 209 0.03 -23.16 -1.03
CA ILE A 209 0.95 -23.68 -0.04
C ILE A 209 0.50 -25.09 0.27
N ASP A 210 1.28 -26.08 -0.14
CA ASP A 210 1.02 -27.49 0.16
C ASP A 210 1.78 -27.88 1.42
N PHE A 211 1.12 -28.60 2.32
CA PHE A 211 1.66 -29.05 3.57
C PHE A 211 1.78 -30.57 3.62
N PHE A 212 2.89 -31.05 4.15
CA PHE A 212 3.00 -32.41 4.65
C PHE A 212 3.17 -32.37 6.19
N GLY A 213 2.07 -32.61 6.89
CA GLY A 213 2.02 -32.35 8.35
C GLY A 213 2.19 -30.86 8.65
N ASP A 214 3.23 -30.53 9.41
CA ASP A 214 3.61 -29.15 9.75
C ASP A 214 4.78 -28.60 8.89
N THR A 215 5.11 -29.29 7.78
CA THR A 215 6.19 -28.85 6.88
C THR A 215 5.59 -28.32 5.57
N VAL A 216 6.11 -27.21 5.08
CA VAL A 216 5.77 -26.68 3.76
C VAL A 216 6.41 -27.55 2.69
N GLU A 217 5.63 -28.41 2.03
CA GLU A 217 6.10 -29.32 0.99
C GLU A 217 6.35 -28.59 -0.33
N SER A 218 5.42 -27.71 -0.73
CA SER A 218 5.58 -26.92 -1.96
C SER A 218 4.92 -25.55 -1.86
N LEU A 219 5.46 -24.64 -2.66
CA LEU A 219 4.89 -23.30 -2.89
C LEU A 219 4.68 -23.11 -4.38
N ALA A 220 3.49 -22.65 -4.78
CA ALA A 220 3.18 -22.38 -6.17
C ALA A 220 2.36 -21.08 -6.33
N GLU A 221 2.73 -20.31 -7.33
CA GLU A 221 1.88 -19.24 -7.84
C GLU A 221 0.86 -19.85 -8.82
N ILE A 222 -0.40 -19.59 -8.58
CA ILE A 222 -1.52 -20.14 -9.35
C ILE A 222 -2.35 -19.04 -9.97
N ASP A 223 -2.98 -19.31 -11.10
CA ASP A 223 -4.06 -18.49 -11.65
C ASP A 223 -5.30 -18.66 -10.75
N ALA A 224 -5.77 -17.57 -10.17
CA ALA A 224 -6.85 -17.59 -9.18
C ALA A 224 -8.20 -18.05 -9.77
N LEU A 225 -8.45 -17.79 -11.07
CA LEU A 225 -9.67 -18.16 -11.75
C LEU A 225 -9.63 -19.61 -12.28
N ARG A 226 -8.52 -19.96 -12.95
CA ARG A 226 -8.36 -21.27 -13.60
C ARG A 226 -7.84 -22.34 -12.66
N ASN A 227 -7.32 -21.93 -11.51
CA ASN A 227 -6.69 -22.80 -10.51
C ASN A 227 -5.50 -23.61 -11.06
N THR A 228 -4.82 -23.09 -12.08
CA THR A 228 -3.66 -23.70 -12.71
C THR A 228 -2.37 -23.14 -12.16
N VAL A 229 -1.38 -24.02 -12.00
CA VAL A 229 -0.03 -23.59 -11.53
C VAL A 229 0.64 -22.80 -12.65
N ILE A 230 1.05 -21.57 -12.33
CA ILE A 230 1.83 -20.68 -13.21
C ILE A 230 3.31 -20.99 -13.04
N ARG A 231 3.80 -21.03 -11.81
CA ARG A 231 5.19 -21.38 -11.49
C ARG A 231 5.32 -21.91 -10.06
N ARG A 232 6.34 -22.71 -9.81
CA ARG A 232 6.74 -23.14 -8.48
C ARG A 232 7.71 -22.12 -7.89
N LEU A 233 7.63 -21.93 -6.58
CA LEU A 233 8.46 -21.01 -5.82
C LEU A 233 9.20 -21.79 -4.74
N HIS A 234 10.43 -21.37 -4.42
CA HIS A 234 11.15 -21.87 -3.27
C HIS A 234 10.79 -21.07 -2.00
N ARG A 235 10.54 -19.78 -2.17
CA ARG A 235 10.20 -18.85 -1.09
C ARG A 235 9.09 -17.90 -1.53
N ALA A 236 8.21 -17.58 -0.59
CA ALA A 236 7.15 -16.58 -0.77
C ALA A 236 7.05 -15.67 0.46
N VAL A 237 6.61 -14.43 0.25
CA VAL A 237 6.34 -13.47 1.33
C VAL A 237 4.93 -12.95 1.15
N LEU A 238 4.10 -13.12 2.17
CA LEU A 238 2.75 -12.57 2.24
C LEU A 238 2.75 -11.30 3.08
N PHE A 239 2.13 -10.27 2.56
CA PHE A 239 1.91 -9.00 3.24
C PHE A 239 0.44 -8.86 3.66
N PRO A 240 0.14 -8.05 4.69
CA PRO A 240 -1.23 -7.85 5.16
C PRO A 240 -2.21 -7.41 4.07
N ALA A 241 -3.46 -7.86 4.19
CA ALA A 241 -4.56 -7.49 3.30
C ALA A 241 -5.17 -6.11 3.61
N SER A 242 -4.73 -5.45 4.66
CA SER A 242 -5.15 -4.11 5.05
C SER A 242 -3.97 -3.26 5.48
N HIS A 243 -4.01 -1.95 5.17
CA HIS A 243 -3.03 -0.98 5.69
C HIS A 243 -3.25 -0.66 7.19
N TYR A 244 -4.37 -1.07 7.76
CA TYR A 244 -4.77 -0.74 9.14
C TYR A 244 -4.51 -1.88 10.13
N VAL A 245 -3.63 -2.79 9.78
CA VAL A 245 -3.24 -3.88 10.69
C VAL A 245 -2.46 -3.35 11.88
N THR A 246 -2.74 -3.93 13.04
CA THR A 246 -2.11 -3.54 14.30
C THR A 246 -1.78 -4.79 15.10
N ARG A 247 -0.53 -4.88 15.57
CA ARG A 247 -0.12 -6.00 16.43
C ARG A 247 -0.93 -6.01 17.72
N ARG A 248 -1.19 -7.21 18.25
CA ARG A 248 -1.92 -7.42 19.50
C ARG A 248 -1.37 -6.55 20.64
N ILE A 249 -0.05 -6.50 20.82
CA ILE A 249 0.61 -5.71 21.86
C ILE A 249 0.33 -4.20 21.68
N THR A 250 0.37 -3.69 20.46
CA THR A 250 0.07 -2.29 20.16
C THR A 250 -1.39 -1.97 20.44
N ARG A 251 -2.30 -2.88 20.07
CA ARG A 251 -3.74 -2.75 20.35
C ARG A 251 -4.04 -2.74 21.84
N GLU A 252 -3.46 -3.67 22.61
CA GLU A 252 -3.65 -3.75 24.06
C GLU A 252 -3.14 -2.48 24.77
N LYS A 253 -1.99 -1.96 24.38
CA LYS A 253 -1.46 -0.68 24.89
C LYS A 253 -2.38 0.50 24.56
N ALA A 254 -2.93 0.54 23.34
CA ALA A 254 -3.85 1.58 22.92
C ALA A 254 -5.15 1.53 23.74
N LEU A 255 -5.74 0.34 23.91
CA LEU A 255 -6.94 0.14 24.73
C LEU A 255 -6.74 0.57 26.17
N ALA A 256 -5.66 0.15 26.80
CA ALA A 256 -5.31 0.57 28.17
C ALA A 256 -5.09 2.10 28.27
N GLY A 257 -4.52 2.71 27.23
CA GLY A 257 -4.35 4.16 27.16
C GLY A 257 -5.65 4.93 27.00
N ILE A 258 -6.60 4.40 26.23
CA ILE A 258 -7.95 4.98 26.03
C ILE A 258 -8.75 4.88 27.33
N ASP A 259 -8.76 3.72 27.95
CA ASP A 259 -9.49 3.48 29.20
C ASP A 259 -9.03 4.44 30.31
N ARG A 260 -7.71 4.58 30.50
CA ARG A 260 -7.14 5.53 31.47
C ARG A 260 -7.50 6.98 31.16
N LYS A 261 -7.53 7.39 29.88
CA LYS A 261 -7.91 8.75 29.48
C LYS A 261 -9.40 8.97 29.65
N SER A 262 -10.23 8.01 29.30
CA SER A 262 -11.69 8.06 29.46
C SER A 262 -12.08 8.17 30.93
N THR A 263 -11.50 7.35 31.80
CA THR A 263 -11.74 7.42 33.26
C THR A 263 -11.32 8.76 33.84
N ARG A 264 -10.19 9.32 33.42
CA ARG A 264 -9.73 10.65 33.86
C ARG A 264 -10.65 11.78 33.39
N LEU A 265 -11.15 11.72 32.15
CA LEU A 265 -12.10 12.70 31.61
C LEU A 265 -13.45 12.63 32.36
N ASN A 266 -13.97 11.44 32.61
CA ASN A 266 -15.21 11.26 33.35
C ASN A 266 -15.11 11.73 34.80
N SER A 267 -13.95 11.62 35.45
CA SER A 267 -13.76 12.12 36.82
C SER A 267 -13.64 13.65 36.93
N SER A 268 -13.26 14.32 35.82
CA SER A 268 -13.12 15.79 35.77
C SER A 268 -14.34 16.52 35.20
N HIS A 269 -15.32 15.80 34.62
CA HIS A 269 -16.47 16.37 33.89
C HIS A 269 -17.83 15.82 34.34
N MET A 270 -18.09 15.82 35.63
CA MET A 270 -19.46 15.50 36.13
C MET A 270 -20.53 16.52 35.69
N SER A 271 -20.22 17.51 34.89
CA SER A 271 -21.19 18.55 34.48
C SER A 271 -21.22 18.92 33.00
N ILE A 272 -20.50 18.23 32.10
CA ILE A 272 -20.49 18.63 30.67
C ILE A 272 -20.75 17.41 29.78
N SER A 273 -21.99 17.16 29.45
CA SER A 273 -22.44 16.13 28.50
C SER A 273 -22.00 16.37 27.04
N TYR A 274 -21.37 17.49 26.73
CA TYR A 274 -21.02 17.90 25.36
C TYR A 274 -19.58 17.61 24.93
N ALA A 275 -18.69 17.34 25.86
CA ALA A 275 -17.27 17.19 25.52
C ALA A 275 -16.90 15.85 24.83
N VAL A 276 -17.77 14.85 24.92
CA VAL A 276 -17.48 13.51 24.37
C VAL A 276 -17.54 13.46 22.84
N PHE A 277 -18.24 14.37 22.20
CA PHE A 277 -18.42 14.38 20.75
C PHE A 277 -17.36 15.19 19.97
N CYS A 278 -16.54 15.99 20.63
CA CYS A 278 -15.49 16.77 19.97
C CYS A 278 -14.17 16.01 19.74
N LEU A 279 -14.06 14.76 20.16
CA LEU A 279 -12.86 13.92 19.98
C LEU A 279 -12.88 13.07 18.71
N LYS A 280 -13.79 13.35 17.82
CA LYS A 280 -13.92 12.62 16.58
C LYS A 280 -13.48 13.45 15.39
N LYS A 281 -12.25 13.79 15.31
CA LYS A 281 -11.65 14.02 13.97
C LYS A 281 -10.14 14.04 14.10
#